data_8091d0a2e7a5524a7f44f21348b748cf
#
_entry.id   8091d0a2e7a5524a7f44f21348b748cf
#
_cell.length_a   1.000
_cell.length_b   1.000
_cell.length_c   1.000
_cell.angle_alpha   90.00
_cell.angle_beta   90.00
_cell.angle_gamma   90.00
#
_symmetry.space_group_name_H-M   'P 1'
#
loop_
_entity.id
_entity.type
_entity.pdbx_description
1 polymer ?
#
loop_
_entity_poly.entity_id
_entity_poly.type
_entity_poly.pdbx_seq_one_letter_code
_entity_poly.pdbx_strand_id
1 'polypeptide(L)'
;MNRSIVIYVLGYILKTEGVLMSLPCLVALIYQEKEGFAYLIVGVISILLGQLLTMRKPKDYVIYLKEGCVATSLSWILMGVVGAIPFMITGEIPSFINALFEMVSGFTTTGASILSDVEVVSRCSTTWRCFSHWIGGMGVLVFIIAIVPLSGGSNINLMRAESPGPSVGKLVPKVKHTARILYIIYLGLSLIEFIILLLAKMPVFDAMNTTFGTAGTGGFGIKNSSLGGYSVTIQWIVTVFMILFGVNFNAYYLMLFGSIKKALTMEEVRAYFGIILTSIVIISINIYSMCSSVWDAITKSAFQVGSIITTTGFSTIDFNLWPQTSKTILVLLMFVGACAGSTGGGIKVSRFVILIKTMVKELNSYIHPRSVRKIKVEGKPVEHEVIRSVNVYLITYVLVFVASVFLVSFEGKDLTTNFTAVAATFNNIGPGLELVGPTQNFAHFNVLSKLVMIFDMLAGRLELFPLLLLFHPVIIKEMFEDKRRYKKAKKMS
;
A
#
# COMPACT_ATOMS: atom_id res chain seq x y z
N MET A 1 17.08 4.89 -22.55
CA MET A 1 16.70 5.25 -21.16
C MET A 1 17.71 6.21 -20.56
N ASN A 2 17.27 7.20 -19.79
CA ASN A 2 18.14 8.13 -19.07
C ASN A 2 18.54 7.54 -17.69
N ARG A 3 19.59 6.71 -17.66
CA ARG A 3 20.08 6.07 -16.42
C ARG A 3 20.52 7.08 -15.37
N SER A 4 21.06 8.22 -15.78
CA SER A 4 21.60 9.22 -14.88
C SER A 4 20.52 9.79 -13.96
N ILE A 5 19.31 10.01 -14.49
CA ILE A 5 18.19 10.50 -13.68
C ILE A 5 17.63 9.41 -12.76
N VAL A 6 17.60 8.14 -13.19
CA VAL A 6 17.18 7.02 -12.34
C VAL A 6 18.12 6.87 -11.14
N ILE A 7 19.44 6.84 -11.38
CA ILE A 7 20.45 6.77 -10.30
C ILE A 7 20.35 7.97 -9.36
N TYR A 8 20.09 9.14 -9.89
CA TYR A 8 19.92 10.37 -9.11
C TYR A 8 18.70 10.28 -8.18
N VAL A 9 17.57 9.77 -8.68
CA VAL A 9 16.36 9.52 -7.88
C VAL A 9 16.64 8.50 -6.78
N LEU A 10 17.26 7.36 -7.12
CA LEU A 10 17.63 6.34 -6.13
C LEU A 10 18.56 6.89 -5.04
N GLY A 11 19.50 7.78 -5.40
CA GLY A 11 20.34 8.45 -4.41
C GLY A 11 19.55 9.33 -3.44
N TYR A 12 18.49 10.01 -3.88
CA TYR A 12 17.60 10.74 -2.99
C TYR A 12 16.77 9.83 -2.10
N ILE A 13 16.33 8.68 -2.62
CA ILE A 13 15.63 7.65 -1.82
C ILE A 13 16.51 7.20 -0.66
N LEU A 14 17.76 6.81 -0.93
CA LEU A 14 18.71 6.39 0.11
C LEU A 14 18.94 7.45 1.17
N LYS A 15 19.12 8.71 0.77
CA LYS A 15 19.25 9.81 1.73
C LYS A 15 18.01 9.97 2.60
N THR A 16 16.83 9.91 1.98
CA THR A 16 15.57 10.07 2.69
C THR A 16 15.38 8.92 3.68
N GLU A 17 15.58 7.68 3.25
CA GLU A 17 15.47 6.50 4.11
C GLU A 17 16.47 6.55 5.27
N GLY A 18 17.74 6.91 5.00
CA GLY A 18 18.74 7.09 6.04
C GLY A 18 18.38 8.17 7.07
N VAL A 19 17.78 9.28 6.65
CA VAL A 19 17.26 10.31 7.56
C VAL A 19 16.07 9.78 8.36
N LEU A 20 15.15 9.04 7.74
CA LEU A 20 13.97 8.48 8.42
C LEU A 20 14.35 7.42 9.46
N MET A 21 15.49 6.73 9.31
CA MET A 21 16.05 5.83 10.33
C MET A 21 16.47 6.55 11.63
N SER A 22 16.49 7.89 11.65
CA SER A 22 16.70 8.64 12.90
C SER A 22 15.58 8.43 13.92
N LEU A 23 14.33 8.14 13.47
CA LEU A 23 13.20 7.93 14.40
C LEU A 23 13.39 6.66 15.26
N PRO A 24 13.66 5.46 14.70
CA PRO A 24 14.00 4.30 15.54
C PRO A 24 15.25 4.53 16.41
N CYS A 25 16.25 5.30 15.95
CA CYS A 25 17.39 5.68 16.79
C CYS A 25 16.97 6.52 18.00
N LEU A 26 16.05 7.47 17.83
CA LEU A 26 15.49 8.26 18.94
C LEU A 26 14.72 7.38 19.93
N VAL A 27 13.93 6.44 19.43
CA VAL A 27 13.21 5.47 20.28
C VAL A 27 14.21 4.62 21.06
N ALA A 28 15.25 4.10 20.42
CA ALA A 28 16.30 3.32 21.08
C ALA A 28 17.00 4.12 22.18
N LEU A 29 17.26 5.41 21.94
CA LEU A 29 17.85 6.30 22.94
C LEU A 29 16.94 6.48 24.17
N ILE A 30 15.62 6.65 23.94
CA ILE A 30 14.64 6.82 25.03
C ILE A 30 14.54 5.55 25.89
N TYR A 31 14.53 4.39 25.23
CA TYR A 31 14.36 3.09 25.92
C TYR A 31 15.68 2.38 26.23
N GLN A 32 16.83 3.03 25.93
CA GLN A 32 18.19 2.52 26.17
C GLN A 32 18.47 1.16 25.50
N GLU A 33 17.99 0.98 24.27
CA GLU A 33 18.16 -0.23 23.46
C GLU A 33 19.43 -0.17 22.61
N LYS A 34 20.20 -1.26 22.60
CA LYS A 34 21.47 -1.35 21.82
C LYS A 34 21.21 -1.50 20.32
N GLU A 35 20.09 -2.03 19.96
CA GLU A 35 19.62 -2.28 18.58
C GLU A 35 19.59 -0.99 17.75
N GLY A 36 19.43 0.16 18.40
CA GLY A 36 19.49 1.48 17.77
C GLY A 36 20.77 1.79 17.02
N PHE A 37 21.91 1.19 17.42
CA PHE A 37 23.19 1.36 16.72
C PHE A 37 23.15 0.76 15.30
N ALA A 38 22.42 -0.33 15.07
CA ALA A 38 22.24 -0.90 13.74
C ALA A 38 21.54 0.09 12.80
N TYR A 39 20.47 0.73 13.27
CA TYR A 39 19.75 1.76 12.52
C TYR A 39 20.60 3.00 12.24
N LEU A 40 21.42 3.43 13.20
CA LEU A 40 22.34 4.55 13.03
C LEU A 40 23.40 4.25 11.95
N ILE A 41 24.04 3.08 12.02
CA ILE A 41 25.08 2.67 11.06
C ILE A 41 24.48 2.58 9.65
N VAL A 42 23.38 1.87 9.48
CA VAL A 42 22.71 1.73 8.17
C VAL A 42 22.23 3.07 7.66
N GLY A 43 21.66 3.91 8.52
CA GLY A 43 21.19 5.25 8.18
C GLY A 43 22.34 6.15 7.66
N VAL A 44 23.47 6.19 8.36
CA VAL A 44 24.65 6.96 7.94
C VAL A 44 25.21 6.43 6.61
N ILE A 45 25.36 5.11 6.46
CA ILE A 45 25.84 4.50 5.22
C ILE A 45 24.89 4.84 4.05
N SER A 46 23.59 4.77 4.27
CA SER A 46 22.60 5.11 3.26
C SER A 46 22.67 6.58 2.83
N ILE A 47 22.86 7.51 3.77
CA ILE A 47 23.06 8.93 3.47
C ILE A 47 24.33 9.13 2.66
N LEU A 48 25.45 8.51 3.05
CA LEU A 48 26.73 8.62 2.35
C LEU A 48 26.66 8.06 0.93
N LEU A 49 26.10 6.86 0.75
CA LEU A 49 25.87 6.25 -0.56
C LEU A 49 24.94 7.12 -1.42
N GLY A 50 23.84 7.58 -0.83
CA GLY A 50 22.92 8.50 -1.51
C GLY A 50 23.59 9.81 -1.91
N GLN A 51 24.51 10.35 -1.09
CA GLN A 51 25.30 11.52 -1.42
C GLN A 51 26.21 11.25 -2.61
N LEU A 52 26.92 10.12 -2.63
CA LEU A 52 27.79 9.71 -3.74
C LEU A 52 27.02 9.60 -5.06
N LEU A 53 25.83 8.97 -5.04
CA LEU A 53 24.98 8.81 -6.22
C LEU A 53 24.44 10.15 -6.74
N THR A 54 24.20 11.13 -5.86
CA THR A 54 23.66 12.43 -6.23
C THR A 54 24.72 13.49 -6.54
N MET A 55 26.01 13.23 -6.30
CA MET A 55 27.10 14.17 -6.67
C MET A 55 27.16 14.43 -8.16
N ARG A 56 26.90 13.40 -8.97
CA ARG A 56 26.85 13.56 -10.45
C ARG A 56 25.42 13.96 -10.86
N LYS A 57 25.21 15.26 -11.01
CA LYS A 57 23.92 15.77 -11.49
C LYS A 57 23.62 15.28 -12.91
N PRO A 58 22.39 14.85 -13.21
CA PRO A 58 22.01 14.47 -14.56
C PRO A 58 22.09 15.68 -15.49
N LYS A 59 22.53 15.46 -16.74
CA LYS A 59 22.57 16.49 -17.77
C LYS A 59 21.17 16.92 -18.21
N ASP A 60 20.22 16.00 -18.13
CA ASP A 60 18.83 16.20 -18.49
C ASP A 60 17.95 15.68 -17.34
N TYR A 61 17.06 16.54 -16.85
CA TYR A 61 16.12 16.26 -15.77
C TYR A 61 14.75 15.80 -16.26
N VAL A 62 14.57 15.60 -17.57
CA VAL A 62 13.31 15.12 -18.13
C VAL A 62 13.15 13.62 -17.80
N ILE A 63 12.03 13.29 -17.17
CA ILE A 63 11.62 11.92 -16.84
C ILE A 63 10.41 11.58 -17.72
N TYR A 64 10.57 10.64 -18.64
CA TYR A 64 9.44 10.07 -19.37
C TYR A 64 8.78 8.98 -18.54
N LEU A 65 7.60 8.52 -18.94
CA LEU A 65 6.84 7.49 -18.21
C LEU A 65 7.67 6.22 -17.97
N LYS A 66 8.47 5.81 -18.94
CA LYS A 66 9.38 4.66 -18.86
C LYS A 66 10.39 4.80 -17.71
N GLU A 67 11.11 5.92 -17.67
CA GLU A 67 12.06 6.22 -16.60
C GLU A 67 11.37 6.35 -15.25
N GLY A 68 10.15 6.92 -15.23
CA GLY A 68 9.31 7.01 -14.03
C GLY A 68 8.99 5.64 -13.46
N CYS A 69 8.47 4.72 -14.26
CA CYS A 69 8.14 3.36 -13.85
C CYS A 69 9.37 2.61 -13.31
N VAL A 70 10.50 2.66 -14.05
CA VAL A 70 11.75 2.00 -13.63
C VAL A 70 12.27 2.60 -12.32
N ALA A 71 12.31 3.91 -12.20
CA ALA A 71 12.77 4.58 -10.96
C ALA A 71 11.88 4.23 -9.77
N THR A 72 10.56 4.24 -9.96
CA THR A 72 9.59 3.86 -8.93
C THR A 72 9.83 2.43 -8.44
N SER A 73 9.82 1.46 -9.35
CA SER A 73 9.96 0.05 -8.97
C SER A 73 11.31 -0.24 -8.30
N LEU A 74 12.41 0.31 -8.82
CA LEU A 74 13.72 0.15 -8.21
C LEU A 74 13.81 0.85 -6.84
N SER A 75 13.12 1.97 -6.63
CA SER A 75 13.06 2.66 -5.35
C SER A 75 12.41 1.81 -4.27
N TRP A 76 11.28 1.17 -4.57
CA TRP A 76 10.58 0.30 -3.62
C TRP A 76 11.39 -0.96 -3.29
N ILE A 77 12.04 -1.57 -4.29
CA ILE A 77 12.95 -2.71 -4.06
C ILE A 77 14.13 -2.27 -3.19
N LEU A 78 14.75 -1.13 -3.50
CA LEU A 78 15.90 -0.59 -2.76
C LEU A 78 15.58 -0.32 -1.30
N MET A 79 14.42 0.31 -1.04
CA MET A 79 13.95 0.56 0.33
C MET A 79 13.70 -0.74 1.10
N GLY A 80 13.06 -1.74 0.47
CA GLY A 80 12.88 -3.05 1.10
C GLY A 80 14.22 -3.68 1.49
N VAL A 81 15.20 -3.63 0.61
CA VAL A 81 16.55 -4.20 0.85
C VAL A 81 17.29 -3.44 1.95
N VAL A 82 17.34 -2.12 1.87
CA VAL A 82 18.07 -1.30 2.86
C VAL A 82 17.40 -1.33 4.22
N GLY A 83 16.06 -1.24 4.24
CA GLY A 83 15.28 -1.31 5.48
C GLY A 83 15.37 -2.67 6.18
N ALA A 84 15.70 -3.75 5.48
CA ALA A 84 15.88 -5.09 6.03
C ALA A 84 17.24 -5.26 6.77
N ILE A 85 18.25 -4.50 6.38
CA ILE A 85 19.63 -4.66 6.92
C ILE A 85 19.71 -4.50 8.45
N PRO A 86 19.04 -3.51 9.09
CA PRO A 86 19.09 -3.37 10.55
C PRO A 86 18.65 -4.64 11.29
N PHE A 87 17.58 -5.31 10.84
CA PHE A 87 17.08 -6.55 11.46
C PHE A 87 18.08 -7.70 11.40
N MET A 88 18.89 -7.76 10.34
CA MET A 88 19.95 -8.76 10.22
C MET A 88 21.12 -8.45 11.17
N ILE A 89 21.49 -7.16 11.30
CA ILE A 89 22.60 -6.72 12.17
C ILE A 89 22.23 -6.93 13.64
N THR A 90 20.97 -6.62 14.03
CA THR A 90 20.50 -6.84 15.41
C THR A 90 20.32 -8.32 15.73
N GLY A 91 20.20 -9.18 14.71
CA GLY A 91 19.91 -10.61 14.88
C GLY A 91 18.45 -10.94 15.17
N GLU A 92 17.56 -9.95 15.19
CA GLU A 92 16.11 -10.16 15.41
C GLU A 92 15.46 -10.92 14.25
N ILE A 93 15.94 -10.69 13.02
CA ILE A 93 15.56 -11.47 11.83
C ILE A 93 16.83 -11.82 11.05
N PRO A 94 17.54 -12.91 11.39
CA PRO A 94 18.85 -13.21 10.81
C PRO A 94 18.81 -13.56 9.31
N SER A 95 17.69 -14.13 8.84
CA SER A 95 17.54 -14.51 7.43
C SER A 95 17.24 -13.30 6.56
N PHE A 96 18.06 -13.07 5.52
CA PHE A 96 17.85 -11.98 4.56
C PHE A 96 16.46 -12.04 3.90
N ILE A 97 16.01 -13.22 3.47
CA ILE A 97 14.70 -13.36 2.81
C ILE A 97 13.56 -13.02 3.77
N ASN A 98 13.67 -13.42 5.03
CA ASN A 98 12.68 -13.10 6.05
C ASN A 98 12.69 -11.60 6.37
N ALA A 99 13.86 -10.99 6.56
CA ALA A 99 13.99 -9.56 6.80
C ALA A 99 13.48 -8.73 5.59
N LEU A 100 13.78 -9.18 4.37
CA LEU A 100 13.27 -8.56 3.14
C LEU A 100 11.75 -8.67 3.05
N PHE A 101 11.18 -9.84 3.35
CA PHE A 101 9.71 -10.05 3.37
C PHE A 101 9.05 -9.09 4.35
N GLU A 102 9.57 -9.01 5.59
CA GLU A 102 9.04 -8.13 6.63
C GLU A 102 9.09 -6.65 6.20
N MET A 103 10.22 -6.20 5.63
CA MET A 103 10.36 -4.79 5.25
C MET A 103 9.65 -4.43 3.95
N VAL A 104 9.58 -5.34 2.97
CA VAL A 104 8.73 -5.13 1.80
C VAL A 104 7.27 -5.06 2.25
N SER A 105 6.83 -5.96 3.14
CA SER A 105 5.49 -5.88 3.74
C SER A 105 5.27 -4.54 4.46
N GLY A 106 6.28 -4.06 5.17
CA GLY A 106 6.26 -2.76 5.83
C GLY A 106 6.04 -1.60 4.86
N PHE A 107 6.94 -1.43 3.92
CA PHE A 107 6.87 -0.31 2.97
C PHE A 107 5.68 -0.41 2.02
N THR A 108 5.32 -1.60 1.52
CA THR A 108 4.13 -1.78 0.68
C THR A 108 2.81 -1.71 1.45
N THR A 109 2.89 -1.46 2.76
CA THR A 109 1.72 -1.36 3.65
C THR A 109 0.84 -2.61 3.62
N THR A 110 1.48 -3.80 3.54
CA THR A 110 0.78 -5.09 3.48
C THR A 110 0.43 -5.61 4.87
N GLY A 111 1.37 -5.52 5.84
CA GLY A 111 1.14 -6.02 7.18
C GLY A 111 1.27 -7.54 7.36
N ALA A 112 1.65 -8.28 6.32
CA ALA A 112 2.02 -9.69 6.43
C ALA A 112 3.35 -9.81 7.17
N SER A 113 3.41 -10.61 8.25
CA SER A 113 4.60 -10.73 9.08
C SER A 113 5.15 -12.16 9.10
N ILE A 114 6.48 -12.28 9.15
CA ILE A 114 7.17 -13.55 9.39
C ILE A 114 7.49 -13.75 10.88
N LEU A 115 7.18 -12.78 11.74
CA LEU A 115 7.43 -12.89 13.16
C LEU A 115 6.36 -13.75 13.82
N SER A 116 6.78 -14.75 14.58
CA SER A 116 5.88 -15.59 15.38
C SER A 116 5.47 -14.90 16.68
N ASP A 117 6.33 -14.02 17.19
CA ASP A 117 6.09 -13.21 18.38
C ASP A 117 6.62 -11.79 18.12
N VAL A 118 5.71 -10.81 18.01
CA VAL A 118 6.08 -9.42 17.76
C VAL A 118 6.48 -8.66 19.04
N GLU A 119 6.18 -9.21 20.22
CA GLU A 119 6.45 -8.56 21.51
C GLU A 119 7.90 -8.77 21.98
N VAL A 120 8.61 -9.74 21.38
CA VAL A 120 10.03 -10.00 21.67
C VAL A 120 10.95 -9.03 20.94
N VAL A 121 10.48 -8.42 19.86
CA VAL A 121 11.25 -7.48 19.04
C VAL A 121 11.45 -6.17 19.82
N SER A 122 12.65 -5.58 19.72
CA SER A 122 12.96 -4.29 20.34
C SER A 122 11.99 -3.18 19.92
N ARG A 123 11.79 -2.21 20.79
CA ARG A 123 10.88 -1.08 20.51
C ARG A 123 11.33 -0.23 19.33
N CYS A 124 12.64 -0.08 19.14
CA CYS A 124 13.17 0.63 17.99
C CYS A 124 12.87 -0.10 16.69
N SER A 125 13.02 -1.43 16.65
CA SER A 125 12.69 -2.26 15.49
C SER A 125 11.18 -2.33 15.23
N THR A 126 10.37 -2.43 16.28
CA THR A 126 8.91 -2.34 16.18
C THR A 126 8.49 -0.98 15.62
N THR A 127 9.11 0.11 16.07
CA THR A 127 8.85 1.44 15.51
C THR A 127 9.23 1.51 14.03
N TRP A 128 10.37 0.94 13.61
CA TRP A 128 10.75 0.93 12.20
C TRP A 128 9.75 0.18 11.33
N ARG A 129 9.27 -0.99 11.79
CA ARG A 129 8.22 -1.75 11.12
C ARG A 129 6.95 -0.91 10.93
N CYS A 130 6.40 -0.34 12.01
CA CYS A 130 5.19 0.47 11.94
C CYS A 130 5.40 1.78 11.16
N PHE A 131 6.55 2.43 11.33
CA PHE A 131 6.87 3.66 10.62
C PHE A 131 7.04 3.45 9.11
N SER A 132 7.53 2.26 8.67
CA SER A 132 7.58 1.93 7.25
C SER A 132 6.19 1.94 6.59
N HIS A 133 5.12 1.57 7.31
CA HIS A 133 3.75 1.72 6.82
C HIS A 133 3.38 3.19 6.60
N TRP A 134 3.72 4.05 7.56
CA TRP A 134 3.44 5.47 7.45
C TRP A 134 4.16 6.12 6.26
N ILE A 135 5.43 5.74 6.04
CA ILE A 135 6.22 6.17 4.87
C ILE A 135 5.59 5.65 3.57
N GLY A 136 5.24 4.36 3.55
CA GLY A 136 4.68 3.68 2.38
C GLY A 136 3.28 4.16 2.01
N GLY A 137 2.46 4.55 3.01
CA GLY A 137 1.04 4.92 2.82
C GLY A 137 0.82 6.04 1.81
N MET A 138 1.58 7.12 1.90
CA MET A 138 1.49 8.24 0.94
C MET A 138 2.40 8.13 -0.29
N GLY A 139 3.22 7.06 -0.34
CA GLY A 139 4.19 6.88 -1.41
C GLY A 139 5.44 7.76 -1.25
N VAL A 140 6.59 7.13 -1.37
CA VAL A 140 7.88 7.78 -1.13
C VAL A 140 8.23 8.77 -2.22
N LEU A 141 7.84 8.49 -3.46
CA LEU A 141 8.12 9.40 -4.57
C LEU A 141 7.24 10.65 -4.55
N VAL A 142 6.01 10.55 -4.05
CA VAL A 142 5.18 11.75 -3.82
C VAL A 142 5.84 12.66 -2.78
N PHE A 143 6.45 12.09 -1.74
CA PHE A 143 7.26 12.82 -0.78
C PHE A 143 8.48 13.49 -1.45
N ILE A 144 9.21 12.76 -2.30
CA ILE A 144 10.36 13.29 -3.04
C ILE A 144 9.94 14.39 -4.01
N ILE A 145 8.83 14.24 -4.72
CA ILE A 145 8.28 15.28 -5.61
C ILE A 145 7.98 16.57 -4.84
N ALA A 146 7.52 16.47 -3.60
CA ALA A 146 7.25 17.63 -2.76
C ALA A 146 8.53 18.39 -2.37
N ILE A 147 9.65 17.68 -2.21
CA ILE A 147 10.93 18.23 -1.70
C ILE A 147 11.90 18.56 -2.83
N VAL A 148 12.10 17.65 -3.80
CA VAL A 148 13.14 17.79 -4.84
C VAL A 148 12.66 18.69 -5.97
N PRO A 149 13.44 19.71 -6.38
CA PRO A 149 13.11 20.55 -7.52
C PRO A 149 13.42 19.81 -8.83
N LEU A 150 12.51 18.93 -9.26
CA LEU A 150 12.54 18.36 -10.61
C LEU A 150 11.89 19.34 -11.59
N SER A 151 12.49 19.55 -12.76
CA SER A 151 12.02 20.52 -13.74
C SER A 151 10.99 19.93 -14.72
N GLY A 152 10.02 20.74 -15.14
CA GLY A 152 9.10 20.44 -16.25
C GLY A 152 8.04 19.37 -15.95
N GLY A 153 7.58 18.66 -17.00
CA GLY A 153 6.57 17.59 -16.94
C GLY A 153 7.02 16.31 -16.26
N SER A 154 8.25 16.22 -15.80
CA SER A 154 8.86 15.05 -15.15
C SER A 154 8.12 14.60 -13.89
N ASN A 155 7.63 15.57 -13.11
CA ASN A 155 6.88 15.30 -11.87
C ASN A 155 5.56 14.55 -12.13
N ILE A 156 4.91 14.80 -13.28
CA ILE A 156 3.65 14.14 -13.65
C ILE A 156 3.89 12.65 -13.91
N ASN A 157 4.99 12.31 -14.57
CA ASN A 157 5.31 10.92 -14.91
C ASN A 157 5.67 10.07 -13.68
N LEU A 158 6.41 10.65 -12.73
CA LEU A 158 6.68 9.99 -11.44
C LEU A 158 5.39 9.80 -10.63
N MET A 159 4.57 10.84 -10.53
CA MET A 159 3.30 10.76 -9.81
C MET A 159 2.33 9.75 -10.44
N ARG A 160 2.30 9.66 -11.80
CA ARG A 160 1.49 8.64 -12.50
C ARG A 160 2.01 7.22 -12.27
N ALA A 161 3.32 7.05 -12.10
CA ALA A 161 3.91 5.75 -11.85
C ALA A 161 3.65 5.22 -10.42
N GLU A 162 3.35 6.11 -9.48
CA GLU A 162 3.13 5.76 -8.07
C GLU A 162 1.67 5.93 -7.61
N SER A 163 0.91 6.80 -8.29
CA SER A 163 -0.45 7.13 -7.83
C SER A 163 -1.47 6.09 -8.29
N PRO A 164 -2.09 5.35 -7.37
CA PRO A 164 -3.04 4.31 -7.71
C PRO A 164 -4.38 4.86 -8.21
N GLY A 165 -4.85 4.31 -9.33
CA GLY A 165 -6.19 4.56 -9.85
C GLY A 165 -6.28 5.03 -11.30
N PRO A 166 -7.46 4.90 -11.93
CA PRO A 166 -7.67 5.15 -13.36
C PRO A 166 -7.67 6.62 -13.76
N SER A 167 -7.71 7.55 -12.81
CA SER A 167 -7.66 8.99 -13.11
C SER A 167 -7.00 9.78 -12.00
N VAL A 168 -5.86 10.36 -12.29
CA VAL A 168 -5.28 11.42 -11.46
C VAL A 168 -6.01 12.72 -11.83
N GLY A 169 -7.09 13.04 -11.13
CA GLY A 169 -7.75 14.33 -11.25
C GLY A 169 -6.75 15.44 -10.91
N LYS A 170 -6.53 16.39 -11.82
CA LYS A 170 -5.70 17.56 -11.55
C LYS A 170 -6.43 18.44 -10.54
N LEU A 171 -6.05 18.37 -9.26
CA LEU A 171 -6.59 19.24 -8.22
C LEU A 171 -6.16 20.70 -8.42
N VAL A 172 -4.92 20.89 -8.86
CA VAL A 172 -4.32 22.20 -9.09
C VAL A 172 -3.33 22.16 -10.26
N PRO A 173 -3.05 23.29 -10.92
CA PRO A 173 -2.20 23.34 -12.12
C PRO A 173 -0.77 22.81 -11.94
N LYS A 174 -0.25 22.82 -10.69
CA LYS A 174 1.12 22.37 -10.37
C LYS A 174 1.11 21.11 -9.54
N VAL A 175 1.63 20.01 -10.08
CA VAL A 175 1.75 18.68 -9.43
C VAL A 175 2.40 18.76 -8.05
N LYS A 176 3.46 19.56 -7.89
CA LYS A 176 4.15 19.78 -6.62
C LYS A 176 3.21 20.36 -5.54
N HIS A 177 2.31 21.25 -5.92
CA HIS A 177 1.35 21.86 -5.00
C HIS A 177 0.28 20.85 -4.57
N THR A 178 -0.22 20.04 -5.51
CA THR A 178 -1.13 18.91 -5.20
C THR A 178 -0.50 17.94 -4.21
N ALA A 179 0.72 17.48 -4.48
CA ALA A 179 1.44 16.56 -3.59
C ALA A 179 1.57 17.14 -2.18
N ARG A 180 1.95 18.42 -2.04
CA ARG A 180 2.08 19.08 -0.74
C ARG A 180 0.77 19.12 0.04
N ILE A 181 -0.34 19.44 -0.63
CA ILE A 181 -1.66 19.50 0.02
C ILE A 181 -2.07 18.10 0.52
N LEU A 182 -1.93 17.07 -0.30
CA LEU A 182 -2.24 15.69 0.08
C LEU A 182 -1.41 15.25 1.29
N TYR A 183 -0.10 15.62 1.33
CA TYR A 183 0.75 15.36 2.49
C TYR A 183 0.29 16.09 3.76
N ILE A 184 -0.12 17.36 3.64
CA ILE A 184 -0.62 18.12 4.79
C ILE A 184 -1.90 17.47 5.35
N ILE A 185 -2.81 17.01 4.49
CA ILE A 185 -4.02 16.29 4.90
C ILE A 185 -3.65 14.99 5.61
N TYR A 186 -2.72 14.22 5.06
CA TYR A 186 -2.25 12.96 5.64
C TYR A 186 -1.63 13.17 7.03
N LEU A 187 -0.72 14.14 7.15
CA LEU A 187 -0.11 14.54 8.42
C LEU A 187 -1.16 15.01 9.42
N GLY A 188 -2.10 15.82 8.99
CA GLY A 188 -3.17 16.34 9.84
C GLY A 188 -4.06 15.22 10.39
N LEU A 189 -4.50 14.30 9.55
CA LEU A 189 -5.29 13.15 9.98
C LEU A 189 -4.50 12.23 10.92
N SER A 190 -3.23 11.96 10.62
CA SER A 190 -2.36 11.17 11.51
C SER A 190 -2.19 11.83 12.89
N LEU A 191 -1.98 13.15 12.92
CA LEU A 191 -1.84 13.87 14.18
C LEU A 191 -3.15 13.87 14.99
N ILE A 192 -4.29 14.03 14.33
CA ILE A 192 -5.60 13.98 14.98
C ILE A 192 -5.84 12.60 15.57
N GLU A 193 -5.58 11.52 14.83
CA GLU A 193 -5.69 10.15 15.34
C GLU A 193 -4.80 9.94 16.57
N PHE A 194 -3.53 10.29 16.47
CA PHE A 194 -2.58 10.16 17.57
C PHE A 194 -3.07 10.85 18.85
N ILE A 195 -3.53 12.11 18.73
CA ILE A 195 -4.05 12.87 19.88
C ILE A 195 -5.29 12.18 20.46
N ILE A 196 -6.22 11.72 19.63
CA ILE A 196 -7.45 11.06 20.10
C ILE A 196 -7.13 9.73 20.80
N LEU A 197 -6.16 8.96 20.30
CA LEU A 197 -5.70 7.72 20.96
C LEU A 197 -5.07 8.01 22.34
N LEU A 198 -4.28 9.08 22.46
CA LEU A 198 -3.74 9.52 23.75
C LEU A 198 -4.86 9.95 24.73
N LEU A 199 -5.85 10.68 24.27
CA LEU A 199 -7.03 11.05 25.08
C LEU A 199 -7.84 9.84 25.50
N ALA A 200 -7.87 8.78 24.70
CA ALA A 200 -8.45 7.47 25.04
C ALA A 200 -7.56 6.64 25.99
N LYS A 201 -6.48 7.24 26.53
CA LYS A 201 -5.52 6.62 27.47
C LYS A 201 -4.71 5.46 26.87
N MET A 202 -4.48 5.45 25.58
CA MET A 202 -3.50 4.54 24.97
C MET A 202 -2.08 5.00 25.33
N PRO A 203 -1.14 4.09 25.70
CA PRO A 203 0.25 4.48 25.94
C PRO A 203 0.87 5.18 24.72
N VAL A 204 1.76 6.16 24.97
CA VAL A 204 2.34 7.00 23.91
C VAL A 204 3.01 6.17 22.81
N PHE A 205 3.79 5.16 23.19
CA PHE A 205 4.45 4.26 22.27
C PHE A 205 3.44 3.49 21.39
N ASP A 206 2.40 2.95 22.03
CA ASP A 206 1.34 2.20 21.36
C ASP A 206 0.53 3.11 20.43
N ALA A 207 0.15 4.30 20.88
CA ALA A 207 -0.60 5.28 20.09
C ALA A 207 0.18 5.73 18.84
N MET A 208 1.48 5.99 18.98
CA MET A 208 2.34 6.39 17.88
C MET A 208 2.42 5.27 16.80
N ASN A 209 2.73 4.06 17.21
CA ASN A 209 2.89 2.94 16.28
C ASN A 209 1.55 2.50 15.67
N THR A 210 0.45 2.52 16.43
CA THR A 210 -0.90 2.26 15.91
C THR A 210 -1.29 3.31 14.87
N THR A 211 -1.04 4.59 15.14
CA THR A 211 -1.27 5.67 14.16
C THR A 211 -0.48 5.44 12.87
N PHE A 212 0.78 5.03 12.95
CA PHE A 212 1.57 4.71 11.75
C PHE A 212 0.95 3.57 10.95
N GLY A 213 0.51 2.50 11.61
CA GLY A 213 -0.14 1.36 10.97
C GLY A 213 -1.49 1.72 10.37
N THR A 214 -2.31 2.53 11.06
CA THR A 214 -3.63 2.97 10.59
C THR A 214 -3.51 3.93 9.43
N ALA A 215 -2.70 4.98 9.57
CA ALA A 215 -2.54 6.02 8.55
C ALA A 215 -1.96 5.45 7.26
N GLY A 216 -0.96 4.58 7.37
CA GLY A 216 -0.40 3.86 6.23
C GLY A 216 -1.33 2.80 5.66
N THR A 217 -2.40 2.42 6.38
CA THR A 217 -3.24 1.24 6.08
C THR A 217 -2.41 -0.05 5.95
N GLY A 218 -1.52 -0.29 6.93
CA GLY A 218 -0.54 -1.37 6.84
C GLY A 218 -0.69 -2.49 7.89
N GLY A 219 -1.21 -2.19 9.09
CA GLY A 219 -1.66 -3.19 10.05
C GLY A 219 -0.62 -3.92 10.89
N PHE A 220 0.66 -3.55 10.86
CA PHE A 220 1.63 -4.11 11.81
C PHE A 220 1.23 -3.77 13.24
N GLY A 221 0.95 -4.80 14.03
CA GLY A 221 0.68 -4.68 15.45
C GLY A 221 1.95 -4.62 16.29
N ILE A 222 1.79 -4.05 17.48
CA ILE A 222 2.82 -4.04 18.55
C ILE A 222 2.57 -5.17 19.57
N LYS A 223 1.40 -5.82 19.50
CA LYS A 223 1.01 -6.97 20.31
C LYS A 223 0.60 -8.14 19.42
N ASN A 224 0.82 -9.35 19.91
CA ASN A 224 0.40 -10.57 19.22
C ASN A 224 -1.12 -10.63 19.02
N SER A 225 -1.90 -10.05 19.93
CA SER A 225 -3.35 -9.91 19.82
C SER A 225 -3.79 -8.75 18.90
N SER A 226 -2.86 -8.09 18.22
CA SER A 226 -3.11 -6.87 17.45
C SER A 226 -3.86 -5.84 18.30
N LEU A 227 -5.09 -5.43 17.95
CA LEU A 227 -5.89 -4.49 18.73
C LEU A 227 -6.94 -5.15 19.65
N GLY A 228 -6.96 -6.49 19.76
CA GLY A 228 -7.89 -7.22 20.60
C GLY A 228 -7.76 -6.96 22.11
N GLY A 229 -6.55 -6.60 22.57
CA GLY A 229 -6.28 -6.29 23.97
C GLY A 229 -6.59 -4.86 24.41
N TYR A 230 -7.07 -3.98 23.52
CA TYR A 230 -7.42 -2.60 23.86
C TYR A 230 -8.91 -2.40 24.07
N SER A 231 -9.28 -1.29 24.71
CA SER A 231 -10.68 -0.97 24.98
C SER A 231 -11.50 -0.80 23.71
N VAL A 232 -12.80 -1.07 23.79
CA VAL A 232 -13.75 -0.91 22.68
C VAL A 232 -13.70 0.52 22.10
N THR A 233 -13.46 1.53 22.95
CA THR A 233 -13.31 2.92 22.51
C THR A 233 -12.11 3.08 21.57
N ILE A 234 -10.96 2.51 21.93
CA ILE A 234 -9.75 2.54 21.08
C ILE A 234 -10.01 1.79 19.76
N GLN A 235 -10.66 0.63 19.84
CA GLN A 235 -11.01 -0.14 18.64
C GLN A 235 -11.91 0.68 17.68
N TRP A 236 -12.91 1.41 18.20
CA TRP A 236 -13.76 2.28 17.38
C TRP A 236 -13.01 3.47 16.80
N ILE A 237 -12.12 4.11 17.56
CA ILE A 237 -11.26 5.18 17.04
C ILE A 237 -10.48 4.67 15.83
N VAL A 238 -9.77 3.55 15.98
CA VAL A 238 -8.98 2.97 14.89
C VAL A 238 -9.88 2.55 13.72
N THR A 239 -11.06 1.96 13.97
CA THR A 239 -12.03 1.61 12.91
C THR A 239 -12.40 2.84 12.07
N VAL A 240 -12.74 3.94 12.71
CA VAL A 240 -13.13 5.17 12.01
C VAL A 240 -11.94 5.73 11.22
N PHE A 241 -10.73 5.77 11.79
CA PHE A 241 -9.57 6.28 11.08
C PHE A 241 -9.11 5.37 9.94
N MET A 242 -9.17 4.03 10.08
CA MET A 242 -8.96 3.12 8.95
C MET A 242 -9.89 3.47 7.77
N ILE A 243 -11.19 3.60 8.05
CA ILE A 243 -12.18 3.96 7.02
C ILE A 243 -11.87 5.35 6.42
N LEU A 244 -11.49 6.33 7.23
CA LEU A 244 -11.13 7.66 6.75
C LEU A 244 -9.88 7.65 5.86
N PHE A 245 -8.81 6.94 6.22
CA PHE A 245 -7.62 6.81 5.37
C PHE A 245 -7.89 6.03 4.07
N GLY A 246 -8.93 5.18 4.04
CA GLY A 246 -9.42 4.51 2.83
C GLY A 246 -10.24 5.39 1.88
N VAL A 247 -10.65 6.59 2.27
CA VAL A 247 -11.38 7.54 1.40
C VAL A 247 -10.42 8.23 0.43
N ASN A 248 -10.92 8.55 -0.76
CA ASN A 248 -10.18 9.33 -1.74
C ASN A 248 -9.74 10.70 -1.17
N PHE A 249 -8.45 10.97 -1.12
CA PHE A 249 -7.90 12.23 -0.56
C PHE A 249 -8.35 13.48 -1.33
N ASN A 250 -8.78 13.35 -2.59
CA ASN A 250 -9.42 14.45 -3.32
C ASN A 250 -10.75 14.87 -2.68
N ALA A 251 -11.47 13.96 -2.03
CA ALA A 251 -12.69 14.31 -1.30
C ALA A 251 -12.37 15.23 -0.13
N TYR A 252 -11.30 14.98 0.62
CA TYR A 252 -10.86 15.89 1.69
C TYR A 252 -10.45 17.26 1.17
N TYR A 253 -9.74 17.31 0.04
CA TYR A 253 -9.43 18.58 -0.59
C TYR A 253 -10.70 19.36 -0.94
N LEU A 254 -11.71 18.70 -1.50
CA LEU A 254 -13.00 19.32 -1.81
C LEU A 254 -13.76 19.75 -0.56
N MET A 255 -13.64 19.02 0.56
CA MET A 255 -14.25 19.41 1.83
C MET A 255 -13.61 20.67 2.41
N LEU A 256 -12.29 20.78 2.32
CA LEU A 256 -11.52 21.89 2.91
C LEU A 256 -11.57 23.17 2.06
N PHE A 257 -11.50 23.03 0.74
CA PHE A 257 -11.29 24.15 -0.19
C PHE A 257 -12.40 24.32 -1.23
N GLY A 258 -13.44 23.51 -1.21
CA GLY A 258 -14.51 23.52 -2.21
C GLY A 258 -15.89 23.36 -1.62
N SER A 259 -16.58 22.28 -1.96
CA SER A 259 -17.94 22.00 -1.56
C SER A 259 -18.05 20.62 -0.92
N ILE A 260 -18.44 20.58 0.37
CA ILE A 260 -18.71 19.34 1.12
C ILE A 260 -19.73 18.48 0.37
N LYS A 261 -20.78 19.11 -0.20
CA LYS A 261 -21.80 18.39 -0.97
C LYS A 261 -21.20 17.64 -2.17
N LYS A 262 -20.24 18.26 -2.90
CA LYS A 262 -19.57 17.60 -4.03
C LYS A 262 -18.72 16.43 -3.56
N ALA A 263 -18.01 16.54 -2.45
CA ALA A 263 -17.20 15.47 -1.89
C ALA A 263 -18.07 14.26 -1.51
N LEU A 264 -19.18 14.48 -0.80
CA LEU A 264 -20.10 13.42 -0.37
C LEU A 264 -20.93 12.82 -1.52
N THR A 265 -21.09 13.54 -2.64
CA THR A 265 -21.82 13.04 -3.82
C THR A 265 -20.90 12.32 -4.82
N MET A 266 -19.61 12.22 -4.58
CA MET A 266 -18.71 11.42 -5.42
C MET A 266 -19.17 9.96 -5.49
N GLU A 267 -19.31 9.43 -6.70
CA GLU A 267 -19.85 8.08 -6.93
C GLU A 267 -18.98 7.01 -6.26
N GLU A 268 -17.66 7.17 -6.31
CA GLU A 268 -16.70 6.26 -5.66
C GLU A 268 -16.88 6.26 -4.14
N VAL A 269 -16.99 7.44 -3.53
CA VAL A 269 -17.15 7.59 -2.06
C VAL A 269 -18.47 6.96 -1.62
N ARG A 270 -19.56 7.19 -2.34
CA ARG A 270 -20.85 6.57 -2.04
C ARG A 270 -20.82 5.05 -2.20
N ALA A 271 -20.20 4.54 -3.25
CA ALA A 271 -20.03 3.09 -3.45
C ALA A 271 -19.22 2.48 -2.32
N TYR A 272 -18.10 3.10 -1.92
CA TYR A 272 -17.25 2.67 -0.83
C TYR A 272 -18.03 2.56 0.49
N PHE A 273 -18.70 3.61 0.93
CA PHE A 273 -19.52 3.56 2.16
C PHE A 273 -20.71 2.60 2.04
N GLY A 274 -21.32 2.49 0.87
CA GLY A 274 -22.39 1.52 0.62
C GLY A 274 -21.90 0.07 0.81
N ILE A 275 -20.73 -0.29 0.27
CA ILE A 275 -20.14 -1.62 0.44
C ILE A 275 -19.82 -1.88 1.92
N ILE A 276 -19.22 -0.92 2.62
CA ILE A 276 -18.89 -1.05 4.05
C ILE A 276 -20.16 -1.31 4.86
N LEU A 277 -21.16 -0.45 4.74
CA LEU A 277 -22.37 -0.56 5.53
C LEU A 277 -23.12 -1.88 5.27
N THR A 278 -23.26 -2.26 3.99
CA THR A 278 -23.91 -3.52 3.62
C THR A 278 -23.16 -4.71 4.19
N SER A 279 -21.82 -4.73 4.11
CA SER A 279 -21.00 -5.80 4.65
C SER A 279 -21.11 -5.88 6.17
N ILE A 280 -21.07 -4.75 6.88
CA ILE A 280 -21.24 -4.70 8.34
C ILE A 280 -22.60 -5.31 8.73
N VAL A 281 -23.69 -4.90 8.08
CA VAL A 281 -25.03 -5.40 8.40
C VAL A 281 -25.12 -6.91 8.18
N ILE A 282 -24.68 -7.43 7.03
CA ILE A 282 -24.77 -8.86 6.72
C ILE A 282 -23.92 -9.68 7.71
N ILE A 283 -22.67 -9.27 7.95
CA ILE A 283 -21.77 -9.97 8.88
C ILE A 283 -22.32 -9.90 10.30
N SER A 284 -22.81 -8.74 10.78
CA SER A 284 -23.38 -8.59 12.13
C SER A 284 -24.55 -9.55 12.36
N ILE A 285 -25.43 -9.70 11.40
CA ILE A 285 -26.55 -10.66 11.47
C ILE A 285 -26.01 -12.08 11.51
N ASN A 286 -25.01 -12.41 10.68
CA ASN A 286 -24.49 -13.77 10.55
C ASN A 286 -23.68 -14.23 11.78
N ILE A 287 -22.97 -13.33 12.47
CA ILE A 287 -22.19 -13.66 13.67
C ILE A 287 -22.92 -13.39 14.98
N TYR A 288 -24.19 -12.92 14.95
CA TYR A 288 -24.94 -12.51 16.15
C TYR A 288 -24.98 -13.62 17.22
N SER A 289 -25.17 -14.86 16.82
CA SER A 289 -25.20 -16.02 17.74
C SER A 289 -23.86 -16.28 18.47
N MET A 290 -22.76 -15.72 17.97
CA MET A 290 -21.41 -15.84 18.56
C MET A 290 -21.05 -14.62 19.42
N CYS A 291 -21.94 -13.65 19.55
CA CYS A 291 -21.71 -12.36 20.21
C CYS A 291 -22.59 -12.21 21.46
N SER A 292 -22.10 -11.43 22.42
CA SER A 292 -22.83 -11.17 23.68
C SER A 292 -24.02 -10.21 23.50
N SER A 293 -24.00 -9.39 22.46
CA SER A 293 -25.05 -8.41 22.17
C SER A 293 -25.00 -7.97 20.70
N VAL A 294 -26.08 -7.32 20.24
CA VAL A 294 -26.12 -6.68 18.90
C VAL A 294 -24.97 -5.70 18.73
N TRP A 295 -24.67 -4.92 19.79
CA TRP A 295 -23.60 -3.93 19.75
C TRP A 295 -22.21 -4.60 19.63
N ASP A 296 -21.99 -5.72 20.31
CA ASP A 296 -20.76 -6.50 20.18
C ASP A 296 -20.60 -7.05 18.75
N ALA A 297 -21.68 -7.58 18.15
CA ALA A 297 -21.67 -8.03 16.76
C ALA A 297 -21.35 -6.90 15.78
N ILE A 298 -21.94 -5.71 15.95
CA ILE A 298 -21.67 -4.52 15.13
C ILE A 298 -20.22 -4.08 15.30
N THR A 299 -19.71 -4.02 16.52
CA THR A 299 -18.33 -3.59 16.80
C THR A 299 -17.31 -4.50 16.13
N LYS A 300 -17.46 -5.81 16.29
CA LYS A 300 -16.58 -6.82 15.68
C LYS A 300 -16.65 -6.77 14.15
N SER A 301 -17.85 -6.70 13.60
CA SER A 301 -18.07 -6.62 12.15
C SER A 301 -17.51 -5.33 11.56
N ALA A 302 -17.78 -4.18 12.18
CA ALA A 302 -17.31 -2.88 11.70
C ALA A 302 -15.78 -2.81 11.69
N PHE A 303 -15.14 -3.33 12.75
CA PHE A 303 -13.68 -3.36 12.82
C PHE A 303 -13.09 -4.22 11.69
N GLN A 304 -13.54 -5.47 11.53
CA GLN A 304 -12.98 -6.37 10.51
C GLN A 304 -13.30 -5.92 9.09
N VAL A 305 -14.52 -5.46 8.82
CA VAL A 305 -14.88 -4.88 7.52
C VAL A 305 -14.02 -3.66 7.22
N GLY A 306 -13.89 -2.73 8.19
CA GLY A 306 -13.03 -1.56 8.05
C GLY A 306 -11.58 -1.95 7.77
N SER A 307 -11.04 -2.88 8.54
CA SER A 307 -9.66 -3.38 8.40
C SER A 307 -9.39 -4.00 7.03
N ILE A 308 -10.28 -4.87 6.55
CA ILE A 308 -10.06 -5.62 5.31
C ILE A 308 -10.29 -4.76 4.06
N ILE A 309 -11.39 -3.98 3.99
CA ILE A 309 -11.67 -3.17 2.79
C ILE A 309 -10.67 -2.04 2.60
N THR A 310 -10.15 -1.48 3.71
CA THR A 310 -9.11 -0.44 3.64
C THR A 310 -7.72 -1.01 3.42
N THR A 311 -7.63 -2.35 3.41
CA THR A 311 -6.36 -3.10 3.34
C THR A 311 -5.40 -2.79 4.49
N THR A 312 -5.94 -2.45 5.67
CA THR A 312 -5.12 -2.17 6.86
C THR A 312 -4.62 -3.45 7.51
N GLY A 313 -5.47 -4.47 7.70
CA GLY A 313 -5.05 -5.77 8.22
C GLY A 313 -4.99 -5.89 9.75
N PHE A 314 -5.33 -4.87 10.53
CA PHE A 314 -5.50 -5.02 11.98
C PHE A 314 -6.62 -5.99 12.32
N SER A 315 -6.50 -6.69 13.45
CA SER A 315 -7.53 -7.59 13.97
C SER A 315 -7.83 -7.32 15.44
N THR A 316 -9.07 -7.61 15.85
CA THR A 316 -9.47 -7.62 17.25
C THR A 316 -9.88 -9.00 17.72
N ILE A 317 -10.14 -9.90 16.78
CA ILE A 317 -10.58 -11.28 17.00
C ILE A 317 -10.08 -12.17 15.88
N ASP A 318 -10.10 -13.48 16.10
CA ASP A 318 -9.84 -14.47 15.06
C ASP A 318 -11.11 -14.71 14.22
N PHE A 319 -11.16 -14.08 13.03
CA PHE A 319 -12.28 -14.27 12.10
C PHE A 319 -12.23 -15.60 11.32
N ASN A 320 -11.18 -16.42 11.49
CA ASN A 320 -11.18 -17.80 10.99
C ASN A 320 -12.30 -18.63 11.62
N LEU A 321 -12.69 -18.27 12.84
CA LEU A 321 -13.77 -18.94 13.57
C LEU A 321 -15.17 -18.51 13.12
N TRP A 322 -15.27 -17.50 12.25
CA TRP A 322 -16.56 -16.99 11.78
C TRP A 322 -17.24 -17.95 10.80
N PRO A 323 -18.59 -17.86 10.68
CA PRO A 323 -19.33 -18.62 9.69
C PRO A 323 -18.84 -18.36 8.26
N GLN A 324 -18.98 -19.34 7.40
CA GLN A 324 -18.43 -19.31 6.04
C GLN A 324 -18.87 -18.10 5.23
N THR A 325 -20.13 -17.66 5.38
CA THR A 325 -20.66 -16.46 4.70
C THR A 325 -19.86 -15.22 5.08
N SER A 326 -19.57 -15.02 6.37
CA SER A 326 -18.78 -13.87 6.84
C SER A 326 -17.34 -13.92 6.33
N LYS A 327 -16.69 -15.10 6.36
CA LYS A 327 -15.36 -15.31 5.77
C LYS A 327 -15.35 -14.99 4.28
N THR A 328 -16.37 -15.44 3.53
CA THR A 328 -16.49 -15.17 2.08
C THR A 328 -16.62 -13.67 1.79
N ILE A 329 -17.45 -12.95 2.58
CA ILE A 329 -17.55 -11.49 2.43
C ILE A 329 -16.20 -10.81 2.67
N LEU A 330 -15.46 -11.19 3.72
CA LEU A 330 -14.13 -10.63 3.97
C LEU A 330 -13.18 -10.91 2.81
N VAL A 331 -13.16 -12.13 2.27
CA VAL A 331 -12.33 -12.47 1.09
C VAL A 331 -12.71 -11.63 -0.12
N LEU A 332 -14.01 -11.41 -0.39
CA LEU A 332 -14.44 -10.54 -1.49
C LEU A 332 -13.99 -9.09 -1.28
N LEU A 333 -14.06 -8.59 -0.04
CA LEU A 333 -13.59 -7.25 0.31
C LEU A 333 -12.06 -7.08 0.11
N MET A 334 -11.27 -8.16 0.26
CA MET A 334 -9.82 -8.15 -0.04
C MET A 334 -9.54 -7.68 -1.48
N PHE A 335 -10.38 -8.10 -2.43
CA PHE A 335 -10.22 -7.72 -3.85
C PHE A 335 -10.77 -6.31 -4.15
N VAL A 336 -11.85 -5.91 -3.47
CA VAL A 336 -12.45 -4.59 -3.71
C VAL A 336 -11.48 -3.48 -3.35
N GLY A 337 -10.91 -3.53 -2.15
CA GLY A 337 -9.97 -2.53 -1.67
C GLY A 337 -10.60 -1.17 -1.36
N ALA A 338 -9.75 -0.16 -1.16
CA ALA A 338 -10.15 1.21 -0.82
C ALA A 338 -10.43 2.09 -2.05
N CYS A 339 -10.70 3.38 -1.83
CA CYS A 339 -10.85 4.36 -2.92
C CYS A 339 -9.52 4.62 -3.65
N ALA A 340 -9.60 4.98 -4.92
CA ALA A 340 -8.45 5.49 -5.66
C ALA A 340 -7.93 6.80 -5.05
N GLY A 341 -6.60 6.95 -4.98
CA GLY A 341 -5.99 8.12 -4.33
C GLY A 341 -6.20 8.16 -2.82
N SER A 342 -6.37 7.01 -2.17
CA SER A 342 -6.25 6.76 -0.73
C SER A 342 -4.93 6.04 -0.44
N THR A 343 -4.66 5.76 0.84
CA THR A 343 -3.48 4.99 1.26
C THR A 343 -3.65 3.48 1.04
N GLY A 344 -4.90 2.98 0.94
CA GLY A 344 -5.20 1.55 0.84
C GLY A 344 -4.75 0.88 -0.46
N GLY A 345 -4.65 -0.44 -0.46
CA GLY A 345 -4.34 -1.32 -1.59
C GLY A 345 -5.58 -1.82 -2.34
N GLY A 346 -5.48 -3.01 -2.94
CA GLY A 346 -6.55 -3.67 -3.70
C GLY A 346 -6.79 -3.10 -5.10
N ILE A 347 -7.80 -3.63 -5.80
CA ILE A 347 -8.14 -3.24 -7.19
C ILE A 347 -8.68 -1.80 -7.26
N LYS A 348 -9.25 -1.28 -6.18
CA LYS A 348 -9.89 0.02 -5.99
C LYS A 348 -11.35 0.07 -6.41
N VAL A 349 -12.15 0.71 -5.54
CA VAL A 349 -13.59 0.90 -5.75
C VAL A 349 -13.90 1.57 -7.09
N SER A 350 -13.10 2.57 -7.51
CA SER A 350 -13.30 3.28 -8.79
C SER A 350 -13.26 2.35 -10.01
N ARG A 351 -12.37 1.34 -10.02
CA ARG A 351 -12.31 0.37 -11.11
C ARG A 351 -13.54 -0.52 -11.12
N PHE A 352 -14.03 -0.96 -9.95
CA PHE A 352 -15.28 -1.72 -9.87
C PHE A 352 -16.48 -0.91 -10.37
N VAL A 353 -16.57 0.37 -10.04
CA VAL A 353 -17.62 1.26 -10.57
C VAL A 353 -17.56 1.33 -12.10
N ILE A 354 -16.35 1.50 -12.69
CA ILE A 354 -16.18 1.53 -14.14
C ILE A 354 -16.53 0.17 -14.77
N LEU A 355 -16.08 -0.96 -14.19
CA LEU A 355 -16.36 -2.30 -14.69
C LEU A 355 -17.85 -2.63 -14.68
N ILE A 356 -18.55 -2.33 -13.57
CA ILE A 356 -20.01 -2.54 -13.46
C ILE A 356 -20.74 -1.69 -14.51
N LYS A 357 -20.36 -0.42 -14.69
CA LYS A 357 -20.96 0.45 -15.71
C LYS A 357 -20.66 -0.03 -17.13
N THR A 358 -19.47 -0.60 -17.35
CA THR A 358 -19.10 -1.21 -18.65
C THR A 358 -19.98 -2.42 -18.92
N MET A 359 -20.14 -3.32 -17.94
CA MET A 359 -21.02 -4.49 -18.05
C MET A 359 -22.46 -4.08 -18.35
N VAL A 360 -23.02 -3.12 -17.60
CA VAL A 360 -24.38 -2.61 -17.82
C VAL A 360 -24.53 -1.97 -19.21
N LYS A 361 -23.51 -1.25 -19.70
CA LYS A 361 -23.50 -0.69 -21.05
C LYS A 361 -23.54 -1.80 -22.10
N GLU A 362 -22.73 -2.85 -21.94
CA GLU A 362 -22.72 -3.98 -22.88
C GLU A 362 -24.07 -4.71 -22.91
N LEU A 363 -24.66 -5.01 -21.73
CA LEU A 363 -25.99 -5.60 -21.67
C LEU A 363 -27.06 -4.73 -22.39
N ASN A 364 -26.98 -3.40 -22.18
CA ASN A 364 -27.87 -2.47 -22.87
C ASN A 364 -27.67 -2.43 -24.40
N SER A 365 -26.42 -2.69 -24.88
CA SER A 365 -26.12 -2.73 -26.31
C SER A 365 -26.80 -3.92 -27.02
N TYR A 366 -26.97 -5.05 -26.31
CA TYR A 366 -27.75 -6.20 -26.85
C TYR A 366 -29.24 -5.90 -26.98
N ILE A 367 -29.78 -5.08 -26.03
CA ILE A 367 -31.22 -4.71 -26.07
C ILE A 367 -31.47 -3.59 -27.10
N HIS A 368 -30.52 -2.63 -27.19
CA HIS A 368 -30.64 -1.45 -28.05
C HIS A 368 -29.38 -1.26 -28.91
N PRO A 369 -29.16 -2.07 -29.98
CA PRO A 369 -27.91 -2.09 -30.76
C PRO A 369 -27.55 -0.75 -31.41
N ARG A 370 -28.51 0.11 -31.70
CA ARG A 370 -28.30 1.43 -32.34
C ARG A 370 -28.03 2.55 -31.31
N SER A 371 -28.08 2.27 -30.01
CA SER A 371 -27.88 3.29 -28.97
C SER A 371 -26.41 3.49 -28.65
N VAL A 372 -25.85 4.66 -28.95
CA VAL A 372 -24.48 5.04 -28.59
C VAL A 372 -24.51 5.69 -27.19
N ARG A 373 -24.25 4.90 -26.16
CA ARG A 373 -24.17 5.40 -24.77
C ARG A 373 -22.71 5.50 -24.33
N LYS A 374 -22.33 6.70 -23.85
CA LYS A 374 -21.03 6.92 -23.20
C LYS A 374 -21.13 6.59 -21.70
N ILE A 375 -20.15 5.84 -21.17
CA ILE A 375 -20.04 5.63 -19.73
C ILE A 375 -19.67 6.97 -19.09
N LYS A 376 -20.37 7.33 -18.01
CA LYS A 376 -20.09 8.55 -17.25
C LYS A 376 -19.70 8.19 -15.82
N VAL A 377 -18.68 8.85 -15.28
CA VAL A 377 -18.27 8.83 -13.87
C VAL A 377 -18.22 10.27 -13.40
N GLU A 378 -18.78 10.57 -12.24
CA GLU A 378 -18.94 11.95 -11.74
C GLU A 378 -19.63 12.88 -12.75
N GLY A 379 -20.60 12.35 -13.50
CA GLY A 379 -21.32 13.10 -14.55
C GLY A 379 -20.51 13.37 -15.84
N LYS A 380 -19.22 13.04 -15.89
CA LYS A 380 -18.33 13.24 -17.03
C LYS A 380 -18.17 11.95 -17.84
N PRO A 381 -18.12 12.04 -19.18
CA PRO A 381 -17.85 10.86 -20.00
C PRO A 381 -16.42 10.35 -19.74
N VAL A 382 -16.30 9.02 -19.59
CA VAL A 382 -15.03 8.33 -19.45
C VAL A 382 -14.42 8.10 -20.82
N GLU A 383 -13.14 8.44 -20.99
CA GLU A 383 -12.39 8.21 -22.23
C GLU A 383 -12.23 6.72 -22.52
N HIS A 384 -12.24 6.33 -23.78
CA HIS A 384 -12.06 4.93 -24.21
C HIS A 384 -10.75 4.32 -23.71
N GLU A 385 -9.70 5.13 -23.67
CA GLU A 385 -8.38 4.71 -23.17
C GLU A 385 -8.42 4.30 -21.70
N VAL A 386 -9.19 5.01 -20.87
CA VAL A 386 -9.36 4.69 -19.44
C VAL A 386 -10.09 3.37 -19.28
N ILE A 387 -11.18 3.15 -20.04
CA ILE A 387 -11.94 1.89 -19.99
C ILE A 387 -11.05 0.72 -20.43
N ARG A 388 -10.31 0.88 -21.54
CA ARG A 388 -9.34 -0.13 -22.02
C ARG A 388 -8.28 -0.42 -20.95
N SER A 389 -7.73 0.61 -20.34
CA SER A 389 -6.71 0.47 -19.28
C SER A 389 -7.24 -0.32 -18.08
N VAL A 390 -8.49 -0.06 -17.64
CA VAL A 390 -9.12 -0.81 -16.54
C VAL A 390 -9.33 -2.27 -16.90
N ASN A 391 -9.79 -2.57 -18.12
CA ASN A 391 -9.99 -3.94 -18.59
C ASN A 391 -8.65 -4.71 -18.69
N VAL A 392 -7.63 -4.09 -19.28
CA VAL A 392 -6.29 -4.69 -19.39
C VAL A 392 -5.66 -4.89 -18.02
N TYR A 393 -5.84 -3.94 -17.09
CA TYR A 393 -5.41 -4.09 -15.71
C TYR A 393 -6.05 -5.33 -15.05
N LEU A 394 -7.36 -5.50 -15.18
CA LEU A 394 -8.07 -6.64 -14.59
C LEU A 394 -7.58 -7.97 -15.17
N ILE A 395 -7.42 -8.06 -16.50
CA ILE A 395 -6.88 -9.26 -17.15
C ILE A 395 -5.48 -9.59 -16.63
N THR A 396 -4.59 -8.59 -16.60
CA THR A 396 -3.22 -8.76 -16.10
C THR A 396 -3.22 -9.15 -14.62
N TYR A 397 -4.09 -8.53 -13.83
CA TYR A 397 -4.26 -8.83 -12.41
C TYR A 397 -4.62 -10.31 -12.20
N VAL A 398 -5.65 -10.80 -12.92
CA VAL A 398 -6.09 -12.20 -12.80
C VAL A 398 -4.99 -13.16 -13.24
N LEU A 399 -4.29 -12.88 -14.35
CA LEU A 399 -3.20 -13.74 -14.85
C LEU A 399 -2.06 -13.84 -13.83
N VAL A 400 -1.60 -12.70 -13.27
CA VAL A 400 -0.53 -12.70 -12.27
C VAL A 400 -0.99 -13.37 -10.99
N PHE A 401 -2.19 -13.08 -10.51
CA PHE A 401 -2.77 -13.70 -9.32
C PHE A 401 -2.83 -15.23 -9.43
N VAL A 402 -3.36 -15.75 -10.55
CA VAL A 402 -3.44 -17.20 -10.78
C VAL A 402 -2.04 -17.83 -10.87
N ALA A 403 -1.09 -17.15 -11.53
CA ALA A 403 0.29 -17.61 -11.57
C ALA A 403 0.94 -17.67 -10.18
N SER A 404 0.71 -16.64 -9.34
CA SER A 404 1.22 -16.62 -7.97
C SER A 404 0.60 -17.72 -7.09
N VAL A 405 -0.73 -17.92 -7.18
CA VAL A 405 -1.41 -19.04 -6.48
C VAL A 405 -0.83 -20.39 -6.91
N PHE A 406 -0.60 -20.57 -8.21
CA PHE A 406 0.00 -21.80 -8.74
C PHE A 406 1.42 -22.01 -8.21
N LEU A 407 2.27 -20.97 -8.20
CA LEU A 407 3.63 -21.07 -7.67
C LEU A 407 3.65 -21.34 -6.17
N VAL A 408 2.77 -20.71 -5.38
CA VAL A 408 2.67 -20.94 -3.94
C VAL A 408 2.11 -22.35 -3.65
N SER A 409 1.32 -22.94 -4.56
CA SER A 409 0.76 -24.29 -4.35
C SER A 409 1.82 -25.38 -4.25
N PHE A 410 3.06 -25.18 -4.76
CA PHE A 410 4.18 -26.09 -4.55
C PHE A 410 4.58 -26.25 -3.06
N GLU A 411 4.08 -25.40 -2.20
CA GLU A 411 4.23 -25.52 -0.74
C GLU A 411 3.53 -26.75 -0.15
N GLY A 412 2.53 -27.30 -0.84
CA GLY A 412 1.75 -28.45 -0.37
C GLY A 412 0.74 -28.14 0.74
N LYS A 413 0.45 -26.86 0.98
CA LYS A 413 -0.59 -26.42 1.92
C LYS A 413 -1.97 -26.46 1.26
N ASP A 414 -3.01 -26.36 2.10
CA ASP A 414 -4.39 -26.36 1.62
C ASP A 414 -4.67 -25.16 0.69
N LEU A 415 -5.69 -25.31 -0.18
CA LEU A 415 -6.03 -24.32 -1.19
C LEU A 415 -6.44 -22.98 -0.57
N THR A 416 -7.16 -22.99 0.57
CA THR A 416 -7.62 -21.78 1.24
C THR A 416 -6.43 -20.97 1.75
N THR A 417 -5.48 -21.62 2.40
CA THR A 417 -4.22 -20.99 2.84
C THR A 417 -3.47 -20.38 1.66
N ASN A 418 -3.20 -21.14 0.59
CA ASN A 418 -2.44 -20.66 -0.56
C ASN A 418 -3.15 -19.51 -1.28
N PHE A 419 -4.45 -19.66 -1.52
CA PHE A 419 -5.27 -18.63 -2.18
C PHE A 419 -5.32 -17.35 -1.37
N THR A 420 -5.58 -17.44 -0.06
CA THR A 420 -5.72 -16.24 0.77
C THR A 420 -4.37 -15.63 1.15
N ALA A 421 -3.28 -16.39 1.19
CA ALA A 421 -1.93 -15.85 1.32
C ALA A 421 -1.57 -14.95 0.13
N VAL A 422 -1.83 -15.41 -1.10
CA VAL A 422 -1.64 -14.60 -2.31
C VAL A 422 -2.63 -13.43 -2.33
N ALA A 423 -3.92 -13.63 -1.97
CA ALA A 423 -4.89 -12.55 -1.93
C ALA A 423 -4.47 -11.46 -0.93
N ALA A 424 -3.99 -11.83 0.25
CA ALA A 424 -3.54 -10.90 1.28
C ALA A 424 -2.28 -10.13 0.86
N THR A 425 -1.31 -10.78 0.22
CA THR A 425 -0.06 -10.15 -0.21
C THR A 425 -0.24 -9.31 -1.47
N PHE A 426 -0.99 -9.79 -2.45
CA PHE A 426 -1.22 -9.09 -3.73
C PHE A 426 -2.14 -7.87 -3.60
N ASN A 427 -3.04 -7.87 -2.60
CA ASN A 427 -3.89 -6.71 -2.31
C ASN A 427 -3.38 -5.85 -1.16
N ASN A 428 -2.20 -6.16 -0.60
CA ASN A 428 -1.56 -5.44 0.51
C ASN A 428 -2.45 -5.32 1.75
N ILE A 429 -2.91 -6.46 2.33
CA ILE A 429 -3.88 -6.49 3.44
C ILE A 429 -3.27 -7.06 4.74
N GLY A 430 -2.38 -8.06 4.60
CA GLY A 430 -1.74 -8.76 5.70
C GLY A 430 -2.37 -10.11 6.02
N PRO A 431 -3.42 -10.20 6.84
CA PRO A 431 -4.01 -11.49 7.20
C PRO A 431 -4.87 -12.07 6.07
N GLY A 432 -4.81 -13.40 5.91
CA GLY A 432 -5.70 -14.20 5.09
C GLY A 432 -6.62 -15.08 5.94
N LEU A 433 -6.76 -16.36 5.56
CA LEU A 433 -7.51 -17.39 6.28
C LEU A 433 -6.62 -18.60 6.57
N GLU A 434 -7.09 -19.48 7.44
CA GLU A 434 -6.42 -20.71 7.89
C GLU A 434 -5.01 -20.42 8.42
N LEU A 435 -3.94 -20.99 7.85
CA LEU A 435 -2.56 -20.83 8.34
C LEU A 435 -1.97 -19.42 8.17
N VAL A 436 -2.66 -18.52 7.47
CA VAL A 436 -2.31 -17.10 7.34
C VAL A 436 -3.39 -16.18 7.92
N GLY A 437 -4.24 -16.72 8.79
CA GLY A 437 -5.28 -15.99 9.48
C GLY A 437 -4.73 -14.89 10.41
N PRO A 438 -5.64 -14.12 11.06
CA PRO A 438 -5.27 -12.93 11.83
C PRO A 438 -4.41 -13.22 13.07
N THR A 439 -4.38 -14.46 13.56
CA THR A 439 -3.57 -14.93 14.69
C THR A 439 -2.34 -15.72 14.24
N GLN A 440 -2.12 -15.85 12.95
CA GLN A 440 -1.06 -16.63 12.32
C GLN A 440 -0.03 -15.73 11.66
N ASN A 441 1.01 -16.32 11.04
CA ASN A 441 2.09 -15.59 10.38
C ASN A 441 2.59 -16.33 9.13
N PHE A 442 3.50 -15.72 8.37
CA PHE A 442 4.05 -16.25 7.13
C PHE A 442 5.41 -16.95 7.30
N ALA A 443 5.89 -17.17 8.54
CA ALA A 443 7.19 -17.77 8.80
C ALA A 443 7.33 -19.18 8.19
N HIS A 444 6.25 -19.93 8.20
CA HIS A 444 6.17 -21.33 7.80
C HIS A 444 6.24 -21.58 6.28
N PHE A 445 6.25 -20.55 5.46
CA PHE A 445 6.44 -20.69 4.01
C PHE A 445 7.91 -20.83 3.64
N ASN A 446 8.20 -21.58 2.56
CA ASN A 446 9.54 -21.75 2.04
C ASN A 446 10.03 -20.46 1.31
N VAL A 447 11.30 -20.46 0.90
CA VAL A 447 11.94 -19.32 0.26
C VAL A 447 11.24 -18.95 -1.06
N LEU A 448 10.85 -19.94 -1.88
CA LEU A 448 10.18 -19.69 -3.16
C LEU A 448 8.84 -18.97 -2.96
N SER A 449 8.00 -19.49 -2.06
CA SER A 449 6.71 -18.89 -1.75
C SER A 449 6.86 -17.47 -1.20
N LYS A 450 7.87 -17.23 -0.34
CA LYS A 450 8.17 -15.88 0.18
C LYS A 450 8.61 -14.92 -0.93
N LEU A 451 9.43 -15.37 -1.89
CA LEU A 451 9.83 -14.53 -3.02
C LEU A 451 8.66 -14.18 -3.93
N VAL A 452 7.74 -15.14 -4.19
CA VAL A 452 6.51 -14.87 -4.93
C VAL A 452 5.66 -13.84 -4.20
N MET A 453 5.46 -14.00 -2.89
CA MET A 453 4.68 -13.06 -2.10
C MET A 453 5.34 -11.67 -1.98
N ILE A 454 6.69 -11.60 -1.93
CA ILE A 454 7.42 -10.31 -2.02
C ILE A 454 7.13 -9.62 -3.36
N PHE A 455 7.16 -10.38 -4.45
CA PHE A 455 6.78 -9.85 -5.77
C PHE A 455 5.33 -9.38 -5.78
N ASP A 456 4.41 -10.15 -5.21
CA ASP A 456 2.99 -9.83 -5.12
C ASP A 456 2.75 -8.53 -4.34
N MET A 457 3.39 -8.35 -3.19
CA MET A 457 3.30 -7.13 -2.39
C MET A 457 3.77 -5.89 -3.16
N LEU A 458 4.89 -6.01 -3.89
CA LEU A 458 5.40 -4.93 -4.74
C LEU A 458 4.47 -4.67 -5.95
N ALA A 459 3.97 -5.72 -6.59
CA ALA A 459 3.09 -5.63 -7.74
C ALA A 459 1.74 -4.99 -7.39
N GLY A 460 1.17 -5.37 -6.25
CA GLY A 460 -0.06 -4.77 -5.72
C GLY A 460 0.08 -3.29 -5.43
N ARG A 461 1.18 -2.90 -4.76
CA ARG A 461 1.45 -1.50 -4.40
C ARG A 461 1.76 -0.61 -5.61
N LEU A 462 2.50 -1.14 -6.59
CA LEU A 462 2.92 -0.41 -7.80
C LEU A 462 1.93 -0.51 -8.97
N GLU A 463 0.74 -1.09 -8.74
CA GLU A 463 -0.28 -1.28 -9.78
C GLU A 463 0.19 -2.07 -11.00
N LEU A 464 0.97 -3.13 -10.80
CA LEU A 464 1.42 -4.12 -11.77
C LEU A 464 2.39 -3.58 -12.83
N PHE A 465 1.94 -2.66 -13.70
CA PHE A 465 2.68 -2.26 -14.89
C PHE A 465 4.06 -1.67 -14.64
N PRO A 466 4.28 -0.78 -13.65
CA PRO A 466 5.62 -0.30 -13.34
C PRO A 466 6.59 -1.42 -12.98
N LEU A 467 6.14 -2.41 -12.19
CA LEU A 467 6.98 -3.55 -11.81
C LEU A 467 7.21 -4.50 -12.98
N LEU A 468 6.16 -4.86 -13.72
CA LEU A 468 6.26 -5.75 -14.89
C LEU A 468 7.16 -5.17 -15.97
N LEU A 469 7.20 -3.85 -16.10
CA LEU A 469 8.08 -3.16 -17.05
C LEU A 469 9.57 -3.45 -16.80
N LEU A 470 9.98 -3.69 -15.54
CA LEU A 470 11.37 -4.06 -15.21
C LEU A 470 11.80 -5.36 -15.89
N PHE A 471 10.87 -6.29 -16.08
CA PHE A 471 11.13 -7.59 -16.72
C PHE A 471 11.03 -7.57 -18.24
N HIS A 472 10.66 -6.42 -18.84
CA HIS A 472 10.56 -6.30 -20.29
C HIS A 472 11.95 -6.33 -20.94
N PRO A 473 12.21 -7.21 -21.94
CA PRO A 473 13.54 -7.40 -22.52
C PRO A 473 14.21 -6.12 -23.02
N VAL A 474 13.43 -5.20 -23.61
CA VAL A 474 13.94 -3.90 -24.10
C VAL A 474 14.44 -3.03 -22.93
N ILE A 475 13.74 -3.04 -21.81
CA ILE A 475 14.14 -2.25 -20.62
C ILE A 475 15.41 -2.85 -20.01
N ILE A 476 15.45 -4.17 -19.84
CA ILE A 476 16.64 -4.88 -19.36
C ILE A 476 17.84 -4.53 -20.25
N LYS A 477 17.69 -4.64 -21.56
CA LYS A 477 18.73 -4.29 -22.53
C LYS A 477 19.15 -2.82 -22.39
N GLU A 478 18.21 -1.89 -22.32
CA GLU A 478 18.50 -0.47 -22.11
C GLU A 478 19.12 -0.18 -20.74
N MET A 479 18.88 -1.00 -19.70
CA MET A 479 19.53 -0.87 -18.39
C MET A 479 21.01 -1.27 -18.41
N PHE A 480 21.43 -2.20 -19.28
CA PHE A 480 22.80 -2.74 -19.29
C PHE A 480 23.65 -2.29 -20.49
N GLU A 481 23.05 -1.85 -21.63
CA GLU A 481 23.82 -1.39 -22.81
C GLU A 481 24.42 0.02 -22.60
N ASP A 482 25.71 0.15 -22.87
CA ASP A 482 26.43 1.42 -22.81
C ASP A 482 26.02 2.39 -23.92
N LYS A 483 25.80 3.66 -23.60
CA LYS A 483 25.42 4.73 -24.58
C LYS A 483 26.35 4.84 -25.79
N ARG A 484 27.56 4.29 -25.74
CA ARG A 484 28.51 4.29 -26.85
C ARG A 484 28.05 3.47 -28.07
N ARG A 485 27.35 2.36 -27.84
CA ARG A 485 26.80 1.53 -28.94
C ARG A 485 25.60 2.20 -29.62
N TYR A 486 24.75 2.90 -28.88
CA TYR A 486 23.57 3.58 -29.43
C TYR A 486 23.93 4.77 -30.34
N LYS A 487 25.01 5.52 -30.00
CA LYS A 487 25.53 6.60 -30.84
C LYS A 487 26.20 6.07 -32.14
N LYS A 488 26.80 4.88 -32.10
CA LYS A 488 27.36 4.22 -33.30
C LYS A 488 26.25 3.74 -34.25
N ALA A 489 25.20 3.10 -33.72
CA ALA A 489 24.06 2.63 -34.52
C ALA A 489 23.29 3.79 -35.17
N LYS A 490 23.12 4.93 -34.48
CA LYS A 490 22.45 6.13 -35.01
C LYS A 490 23.29 6.95 -35.99
N LYS A 491 24.60 6.69 -36.10
CA LYS A 491 25.46 7.28 -37.12
C LYS A 491 25.58 6.39 -38.37
N MET A 492 25.09 5.13 -38.29
CA MET A 492 25.15 4.17 -39.39
C MET A 492 23.75 3.90 -40.02
N SER A 493 22.69 4.46 -39.46
CA SER A 493 21.35 4.60 -40.03
C SER A 493 21.10 6.02 -40.52
#